data_a346bcf6e722b6147b9a6882aac7eeea
#
_entry.id   a346bcf6e722b6147b9a6882aac7eeea
#
_cell.length_a   1.000
_cell.length_b   1.000
_cell.length_c   1.000
_cell.angle_alpha   90.00
_cell.angle_beta   90.00
_cell.angle_gamma   90.00
#
_symmetry.space_group_name_H-M   'P 1'
#
loop_
_entity.id
_entity.type
_entity.pdbx_description
1 polymer ?
#
loop_
_entity_poly.entity_id
_entity_poly.type
_entity_poly.pdbx_seq_one_letter_code
_entity_poly.pdbx_strand_id
1 'polypeptide(L)'
;MQIDLRIASSKPVAEIVDFARRCEEAGFSGLGFVDSHTFLRDVYVVMAQVLQHTERIRVRPAVTCPGPRHTSVIASVAKTVQELGPDRFELWLGRGGSANFLVGLSGLRLAEIRKAIVEIKAFMAGDWDVYQPAESVQKYGSETGTSKRAEHVRLYHGGGEPLPVYLTASGPLNARLAGELCDGVLIHPVMANEEQIGALRQWVAEGAALAGRQASDVHEVLQMEGLIRDTLKDAVRAWSPRLVTPLAKPSGQEWLNQLGIDYDLSSLKEKLQGAAAQFLTFYPDNNHMEDWQAAEKVAEVIPYELQEALVEKTAIAGDPDLVTRRMKDLEALGIHHIYLYPAESFTLPEHELRAFKEVIGPAFNLT
;
A
#
# COMPACT_ATOMS: atom_id res chain seq x y z
N MET A 1 -12.44 13.18 -8.75
CA MET A 1 -11.30 12.24 -8.60
C MET A 1 -10.48 12.62 -7.39
N GLN A 2 -10.12 11.67 -6.52
CA GLN A 2 -9.09 11.85 -5.49
C GLN A 2 -7.82 11.14 -5.95
N ILE A 3 -6.67 11.76 -5.76
CA ILE A 3 -5.39 11.16 -6.16
C ILE A 3 -4.43 11.30 -4.98
N ASP A 4 -3.97 10.16 -4.50
CA ASP A 4 -2.99 10.05 -3.43
C ASP A 4 -1.64 9.58 -3.98
N LEU A 5 -0.58 9.91 -3.26
CA LEU A 5 0.77 9.56 -3.64
C LEU A 5 1.46 8.72 -2.56
N ARG A 6 2.14 7.64 -2.97
CA ARG A 6 3.01 6.86 -2.09
C ARG A 6 4.28 7.61 -1.76
N ILE A 7 4.66 7.61 -0.48
CA ILE A 7 5.95 8.08 -0.01
C ILE A 7 6.65 6.97 0.78
N ALA A 8 7.88 6.69 0.43
CA ALA A 8 8.78 5.89 1.26
C ALA A 8 9.61 6.82 2.14
N SER A 9 9.55 6.63 3.47
CA SER A 9 10.16 7.51 4.47
C SER A 9 11.68 7.32 4.58
N SER A 10 12.38 7.24 3.46
CA SER A 10 13.84 7.02 3.39
C SER A 10 14.68 8.28 3.63
N LYS A 11 14.10 9.47 3.42
CA LYS A 11 14.78 10.75 3.59
C LYS A 11 14.63 11.29 5.03
N PRO A 12 15.44 12.28 5.46
CA PRO A 12 15.24 12.97 6.72
C PRO A 12 13.81 13.51 6.89
N VAL A 13 13.30 13.51 8.13
CA VAL A 13 11.90 13.90 8.40
C VAL A 13 11.59 15.30 7.86
N ALA A 14 12.52 16.26 8.01
CA ALA A 14 12.31 17.61 7.52
C ALA A 14 12.14 17.68 5.98
N GLU A 15 12.87 16.87 5.22
CA GLU A 15 12.73 16.79 3.76
C GLU A 15 11.40 16.16 3.37
N ILE A 16 10.94 15.14 4.12
CA ILE A 16 9.64 14.50 3.89
C ILE A 16 8.50 15.49 4.18
N VAL A 17 8.60 16.26 5.25
CA VAL A 17 7.61 17.28 5.61
C VAL A 17 7.55 18.39 4.53
N ASP A 18 8.70 18.87 4.06
CA ASP A 18 8.74 19.85 2.96
C ASP A 18 8.08 19.30 1.69
N PHE A 19 8.42 18.06 1.34
CA PHE A 19 7.80 17.37 0.20
C PHE A 19 6.28 17.23 0.36
N ALA A 20 5.80 16.88 1.55
CA ALA A 20 4.38 16.74 1.85
C ALA A 20 3.63 18.08 1.70
N ARG A 21 4.22 19.19 2.13
CA ARG A 21 3.66 20.54 1.91
C ARG A 21 3.54 20.85 0.42
N ARG A 22 4.56 20.58 -0.36
CA ARG A 22 4.53 20.77 -1.82
C ARG A 22 3.48 19.87 -2.50
N CYS A 23 3.24 18.65 -2.00
CA CYS A 23 2.16 17.78 -2.48
C CYS A 23 0.79 18.38 -2.15
N GLU A 24 0.60 18.92 -0.94
CA GLU A 24 -0.63 19.61 -0.55
C GLU A 24 -0.90 20.84 -1.42
N GLU A 25 0.12 21.66 -1.67
CA GLU A 25 0.05 22.83 -2.55
C GLU A 25 -0.26 22.46 -4.01
N ALA A 26 0.19 21.29 -4.45
CA ALA A 26 -0.10 20.76 -5.78
C ALA A 26 -1.51 20.18 -5.92
N GLY A 27 -2.24 19.97 -4.82
CA GLY A 27 -3.61 19.46 -4.83
C GLY A 27 -3.77 17.94 -4.66
N PHE A 28 -2.73 17.22 -4.23
CA PHE A 28 -2.90 15.80 -3.85
C PHE A 28 -3.90 15.67 -2.70
N SER A 29 -4.76 14.66 -2.77
CA SER A 29 -5.78 14.39 -1.76
C SER A 29 -5.20 13.75 -0.49
N GLY A 30 -4.13 12.98 -0.63
CA GLY A 30 -3.49 12.31 0.48
C GLY A 30 -2.13 11.72 0.16
N LEU A 31 -1.44 11.32 1.23
CA LEU A 31 -0.14 10.67 1.17
C LEU A 31 -0.17 9.34 1.92
N GLY A 32 0.28 8.28 1.24
CA GLY A 32 0.43 6.96 1.85
C GLY A 32 1.89 6.67 2.17
N PHE A 33 2.18 6.45 3.45
CA PHE A 33 3.54 6.20 3.94
C PHE A 33 3.80 4.70 4.12
N VAL A 34 4.87 4.19 3.52
CA VAL A 34 5.25 2.78 3.62
C VAL A 34 5.76 2.47 5.03
N ASP A 35 5.22 1.41 5.65
CA ASP A 35 5.63 0.93 6.96
C ASP A 35 6.57 -0.28 6.85
N SER A 36 7.85 -0.02 6.57
CA SER A 36 8.93 -1.02 6.54
C SER A 36 10.08 -0.56 7.44
N HIS A 37 9.91 -0.75 8.73
CA HIS A 37 10.68 -0.14 9.82
C HIS A 37 12.17 -0.48 9.86
N THR A 38 12.65 -1.45 9.08
CA THR A 38 14.08 -1.82 9.04
C THR A 38 14.91 -0.92 8.13
N PHE A 39 14.30 -0.28 7.13
CA PHE A 39 14.99 0.61 6.18
C PHE A 39 14.30 1.96 5.96
N LEU A 40 13.10 2.13 6.51
CA LEU A 40 12.36 3.39 6.51
C LEU A 40 12.17 3.90 7.94
N ARG A 41 11.99 5.20 8.09
CA ARG A 41 11.66 5.83 9.37
C ARG A 41 10.30 5.36 9.87
N ASP A 42 10.09 5.41 11.19
CA ASP A 42 8.79 5.06 11.78
C ASP A 42 7.68 5.90 11.15
N VAL A 43 6.71 5.18 10.59
CA VAL A 43 5.66 5.76 9.77
C VAL A 43 4.77 6.72 10.55
N TYR A 44 4.48 6.40 11.81
CA TYR A 44 3.57 7.21 12.63
C TYR A 44 4.22 8.50 13.10
N VAL A 45 5.53 8.47 13.42
CA VAL A 45 6.28 9.69 13.75
C VAL A 45 6.35 10.62 12.55
N VAL A 46 6.61 10.08 11.34
CA VAL A 46 6.62 10.88 10.11
C VAL A 46 5.25 11.49 9.83
N MET A 47 4.18 10.70 9.90
CA MET A 47 2.81 11.19 9.66
C MET A 47 2.40 12.25 10.67
N ALA A 48 2.76 12.10 11.95
CA ALA A 48 2.51 13.10 12.98
C ALA A 48 3.17 14.45 12.62
N GLN A 49 4.41 14.43 12.13
CA GLN A 49 5.09 15.65 11.68
C GLN A 49 4.45 16.25 10.44
N VAL A 50 4.03 15.45 9.48
CA VAL A 50 3.31 15.94 8.29
C VAL A 50 1.99 16.61 8.68
N LEU A 51 1.19 15.97 9.54
CA LEU A 51 -0.08 16.53 10.00
C LEU A 51 0.06 17.90 10.70
N GLN A 52 1.16 18.10 11.45
CA GLN A 52 1.43 19.35 12.15
C GLN A 52 1.90 20.49 11.21
N HIS A 53 2.36 20.16 10.00
CA HIS A 53 2.91 21.13 9.06
C HIS A 53 2.09 21.28 7.77
N THR A 54 0.93 20.63 7.72
CA THR A 54 -0.04 20.69 6.61
C THR A 54 -1.44 20.93 7.15
N GLU A 55 -2.37 21.39 6.30
CA GLU A 55 -3.71 21.79 6.74
C GLU A 55 -4.83 20.88 6.20
N ARG A 56 -4.67 20.33 5.00
CA ARG A 56 -5.74 19.63 4.27
C ARG A 56 -5.40 18.20 3.91
N ILE A 57 -4.13 17.92 3.59
CA ILE A 57 -3.72 16.62 3.05
C ILE A 57 -3.96 15.51 4.06
N ARG A 58 -4.52 14.41 3.60
CA ARG A 58 -4.73 13.20 4.41
C ARG A 58 -3.46 12.39 4.47
N VAL A 59 -3.24 11.68 5.58
CA VAL A 59 -2.11 10.78 5.74
C VAL A 59 -2.57 9.40 6.18
N ARG A 60 -1.83 8.37 5.78
CA ARG A 60 -2.12 6.99 6.14
C ARG A 60 -0.88 6.11 6.05
N PRO A 61 -0.74 5.09 6.90
CA PRO A 61 0.23 4.03 6.63
C PRO A 61 -0.27 3.22 5.43
N ALA A 62 0.54 3.02 4.41
CA ALA A 62 0.16 2.30 3.21
C ALA A 62 1.16 1.20 2.88
N VAL A 63 1.07 0.06 3.56
CA VAL A 63 0.13 -0.29 4.62
C VAL A 63 0.89 -0.71 5.88
N THR A 64 0.32 -0.49 7.09
CA THR A 64 0.87 -1.10 8.31
C THR A 64 0.42 -2.55 8.46
N CYS A 65 1.20 -3.33 9.23
CA CYS A 65 0.94 -4.75 9.44
C CYS A 65 0.95 -5.09 10.94
N PRO A 66 -0.05 -5.84 11.44
CA PRO A 66 -0.09 -6.31 12.83
C PRO A 66 0.90 -7.45 13.13
N GLY A 67 1.90 -7.71 12.29
CA GLY A 67 2.97 -8.68 12.56
C GLY A 67 4.02 -8.14 13.52
N PRO A 68 4.76 -7.08 13.15
CA PRO A 68 5.81 -6.53 13.98
C PRO A 68 5.28 -5.71 15.17
N ARG A 69 4.06 -5.18 15.09
CA ARG A 69 3.43 -4.38 16.13
C ARG A 69 2.20 -5.08 16.69
N HIS A 70 2.09 -5.16 18.02
CA HIS A 70 0.89 -5.66 18.67
C HIS A 70 -0.33 -4.80 18.35
N THR A 71 -1.53 -5.40 18.27
CA THR A 71 -2.79 -4.73 17.92
C THR A 71 -3.10 -3.52 18.82
N SER A 72 -2.82 -3.62 20.13
CA SER A 72 -2.97 -2.50 21.06
C SER A 72 -2.02 -1.34 20.79
N VAL A 73 -0.79 -1.62 20.32
CA VAL A 73 0.18 -0.59 19.95
C VAL A 73 -0.28 0.15 18.70
N ILE A 74 -0.79 -0.59 17.71
CA ILE A 74 -1.36 0.01 16.49
C ILE A 74 -2.56 0.89 16.84
N ALA A 75 -3.49 0.39 17.66
CA ALA A 75 -4.67 1.14 18.06
C ALA A 75 -4.30 2.41 18.86
N SER A 76 -3.35 2.29 19.79
CA SER A 76 -2.88 3.42 20.60
C SER A 76 -2.27 4.52 19.75
N VAL A 77 -1.31 4.17 18.88
CA VAL A 77 -0.66 5.16 18.03
C VAL A 77 -1.63 5.74 16.99
N ALA A 78 -2.56 4.96 16.47
CA ALA A 78 -3.55 5.42 15.51
C ALA A 78 -4.48 6.49 16.14
N LYS A 79 -5.00 6.25 17.34
CA LYS A 79 -5.80 7.24 18.08
C LYS A 79 -5.00 8.50 18.42
N THR A 80 -3.74 8.36 18.80
CA THR A 80 -2.86 9.50 19.09
C THR A 80 -2.59 10.35 17.84
N VAL A 81 -2.34 9.71 16.69
CA VAL A 81 -2.12 10.44 15.43
C VAL A 81 -3.40 11.11 14.93
N GLN A 82 -4.57 10.49 15.15
CA GLN A 82 -5.87 11.09 14.82
C GLN A 82 -6.07 12.44 15.54
N GLU A 83 -5.63 12.58 16.77
CA GLU A 83 -5.73 13.84 17.53
C GLU A 83 -4.96 15.02 16.88
N LEU A 84 -3.87 14.70 16.14
CA LEU A 84 -3.03 15.71 15.45
C LEU A 84 -3.64 16.19 14.14
N GLY A 85 -4.56 15.44 13.56
CA GLY A 85 -5.25 15.76 12.32
C GLY A 85 -6.62 15.11 12.28
N PRO A 86 -7.62 15.63 13.01
CA PRO A 86 -8.98 15.13 12.92
C PRO A 86 -9.43 15.08 11.45
N ASP A 87 -10.06 13.98 11.04
CA ASP A 87 -10.55 13.70 9.68
C ASP A 87 -9.47 13.60 8.57
N ARG A 88 -8.18 13.69 8.94
CA ARG A 88 -7.07 13.62 8.00
C ARG A 88 -6.20 12.37 8.15
N PHE A 89 -6.53 11.47 9.06
CA PHE A 89 -5.82 10.21 9.26
C PHE A 89 -6.74 9.02 9.02
N GLU A 90 -6.24 8.02 8.32
CA GLU A 90 -6.90 6.73 8.06
C GLU A 90 -5.91 5.60 8.37
N LEU A 91 -6.41 4.47 8.90
CA LEU A 91 -5.57 3.32 9.21
C LEU A 91 -5.69 2.26 8.12
N TRP A 92 -4.67 2.14 7.27
CA TRP A 92 -4.63 1.14 6.23
C TRP A 92 -3.80 -0.07 6.65
N LEU A 93 -4.42 -1.26 6.61
CA LEU A 93 -3.87 -2.52 7.07
C LEU A 93 -3.54 -3.45 5.90
N GLY A 94 -2.50 -4.25 6.09
CA GLY A 94 -2.12 -5.32 5.18
C GLY A 94 -1.62 -6.56 5.92
N ARG A 95 -1.46 -7.66 5.18
CA ARG A 95 -0.98 -8.94 5.74
C ARG A 95 0.53 -8.96 6.04
N GLY A 96 1.24 -7.94 5.61
CA GLY A 96 2.69 -7.84 5.73
C GLY A 96 3.43 -8.40 4.52
N GLY A 97 4.50 -7.73 4.18
CA GLY A 97 5.48 -8.07 3.16
C GLY A 97 6.86 -7.82 3.74
N SER A 98 7.65 -6.88 3.17
CA SER A 98 9.00 -6.53 3.62
C SER A 98 9.09 -6.26 5.14
N ALA A 99 8.09 -5.58 5.71
CA ALA A 99 8.02 -5.33 7.15
C ALA A 99 8.09 -6.61 8.02
N ASN A 100 7.55 -7.72 7.53
CA ASN A 100 7.59 -9.01 8.21
C ASN A 100 8.85 -9.81 7.81
N PHE A 101 9.08 -9.97 6.51
CA PHE A 101 10.12 -10.86 6.01
C PHE A 101 11.51 -10.46 6.45
N LEU A 102 11.80 -9.16 6.50
CA LEU A 102 13.11 -8.66 6.90
C LEU A 102 13.42 -8.86 8.39
N VAL A 103 12.41 -9.12 9.21
CA VAL A 103 12.57 -9.49 10.63
C VAL A 103 12.25 -10.94 10.92
N GLY A 104 12.20 -11.79 9.90
CA GLY A 104 12.00 -13.23 10.02
C GLY A 104 10.57 -13.66 10.32
N LEU A 105 9.60 -12.81 10.08
CA LEU A 105 8.18 -13.13 10.24
C LEU A 105 7.55 -13.49 8.88
N SER A 106 6.55 -14.36 8.89
CA SER A 106 5.72 -14.62 7.71
C SER A 106 4.61 -13.59 7.54
N GLY A 107 4.05 -13.50 6.34
CA GLY A 107 2.80 -12.76 6.13
C GLY A 107 1.64 -13.37 6.93
N LEU A 108 0.77 -12.52 7.46
CA LEU A 108 -0.37 -12.97 8.27
C LEU A 108 -1.34 -13.83 7.45
N ARG A 109 -1.84 -14.89 8.06
CA ARG A 109 -2.95 -15.68 7.51
C ARG A 109 -4.27 -14.91 7.63
N LEU A 110 -5.26 -15.28 6.82
CA LEU A 110 -6.56 -14.61 6.82
C LEU A 110 -7.21 -14.52 8.22
N ALA A 111 -7.13 -15.59 8.99
CA ALA A 111 -7.68 -15.61 10.35
C ALA A 111 -6.95 -14.67 11.30
N GLU A 112 -5.65 -14.50 11.14
CA GLU A 112 -4.82 -13.61 11.96
C GLU A 112 -5.10 -12.14 11.65
N ILE A 113 -5.21 -11.77 10.37
CA ILE A 113 -5.57 -10.40 10.01
C ILE A 113 -7.02 -10.07 10.39
N ARG A 114 -7.95 -11.02 10.26
CA ARG A 114 -9.33 -10.86 10.76
C ARG A 114 -9.33 -10.55 12.25
N LYS A 115 -8.66 -11.36 13.05
CA LYS A 115 -8.56 -11.16 14.50
C LYS A 115 -7.95 -9.80 14.81
N ALA A 116 -6.87 -9.43 14.12
CA ALA A 116 -6.21 -8.15 14.35
C ALA A 116 -7.12 -6.95 14.03
N ILE A 117 -7.90 -6.99 12.95
CA ILE A 117 -8.86 -5.92 12.61
C ILE A 117 -9.89 -5.75 13.72
N VAL A 118 -10.47 -6.86 14.19
CA VAL A 118 -11.48 -6.83 15.29
C VAL A 118 -10.88 -6.25 16.56
N GLU A 119 -9.71 -6.71 16.97
CA GLU A 119 -9.02 -6.21 18.17
C GLU A 119 -8.65 -4.72 18.05
N ILE A 120 -8.09 -4.29 16.91
CA ILE A 120 -7.72 -2.88 16.68
C ILE A 120 -8.96 -1.99 16.75
N LYS A 121 -10.04 -2.35 16.06
CA LYS A 121 -11.30 -1.56 16.08
C LYS A 121 -11.87 -1.47 17.48
N ALA A 122 -11.87 -2.55 18.25
CA ALA A 122 -12.35 -2.55 19.61
C ALA A 122 -11.46 -1.75 20.57
N PHE A 123 -10.14 -1.86 20.48
CA PHE A 123 -9.24 -0.99 21.23
C PHE A 123 -9.48 0.49 20.90
N MET A 124 -9.60 0.85 19.61
CA MET A 124 -9.88 2.22 19.19
C MET A 124 -11.24 2.73 19.68
N ALA A 125 -12.25 1.86 19.77
CA ALA A 125 -13.56 2.18 20.36
C ALA A 125 -13.51 2.33 21.89
N GLY A 126 -12.45 1.89 22.55
CA GLY A 126 -12.35 1.87 24.00
C GLY A 126 -13.11 0.71 24.65
N ASP A 127 -13.43 -0.32 23.89
CA ASP A 127 -14.16 -1.49 24.36
C ASP A 127 -13.34 -2.33 25.35
N TRP A 128 -14.04 -2.93 26.32
CA TRP A 128 -13.45 -3.87 27.27
C TRP A 128 -13.47 -5.29 26.70
N ASP A 129 -12.56 -6.14 27.17
CA ASP A 129 -12.60 -7.61 27.03
C ASP A 129 -12.40 -8.19 25.63
N VAL A 130 -11.90 -7.40 24.69
CA VAL A 130 -11.66 -7.88 23.32
C VAL A 130 -10.36 -8.66 23.19
N TYR A 131 -9.39 -8.38 24.07
CA TYR A 131 -8.09 -8.98 24.03
C TYR A 131 -7.93 -10.11 25.05
N GLN A 132 -7.68 -11.32 24.58
CA GLN A 132 -7.32 -12.47 25.40
C GLN A 132 -5.80 -12.71 25.30
N PRO A 133 -5.04 -12.42 26.37
CA PRO A 133 -3.60 -12.68 26.37
C PRO A 133 -3.30 -14.18 26.33
N ALA A 134 -2.12 -14.52 25.84
CA ALA A 134 -1.66 -15.90 25.81
C ALA A 134 -1.61 -16.50 27.23
N GLU A 135 -1.91 -17.79 27.34
CA GLU A 135 -1.92 -18.53 28.63
C GLU A 135 -0.61 -18.40 29.41
N SER A 136 0.53 -18.37 28.70
CA SER A 136 1.86 -18.12 29.29
C SER A 136 1.97 -16.80 30.05
N VAL A 137 1.32 -15.73 29.55
CA VAL A 137 1.28 -14.42 30.21
C VAL A 137 0.36 -14.44 31.41
N GLN A 138 -0.72 -15.19 31.36
CA GLN A 138 -1.61 -15.39 32.50
C GLN A 138 -0.88 -16.09 33.63
N LYS A 139 -0.13 -17.14 33.33
CA LYS A 139 0.68 -17.89 34.27
C LYS A 139 1.75 -16.99 34.93
N TYR A 140 2.49 -16.23 34.15
CA TYR A 140 3.52 -15.31 34.68
C TYR A 140 2.93 -14.28 35.65
N GLY A 141 1.82 -13.67 35.33
CA GLY A 141 1.15 -12.70 36.19
C GLY A 141 0.67 -13.29 37.54
N SER A 142 0.22 -14.56 37.57
CA SER A 142 -0.19 -15.25 38.77
C SER A 142 1.00 -15.68 39.68
N GLU A 143 2.13 -16.07 39.07
CA GLU A 143 3.33 -16.50 39.78
C GLU A 143 4.09 -15.32 40.41
N THR A 144 4.13 -14.18 39.77
CA THR A 144 4.84 -13.00 40.25
C THR A 144 4.04 -12.15 41.22
N GLY A 145 2.76 -12.38 41.39
CA GLY A 145 1.86 -11.59 42.23
C GLY A 145 1.77 -10.10 41.86
N THR A 146 2.38 -9.73 40.73
CA THR A 146 2.58 -8.34 40.32
C THR A 146 1.40 -7.71 39.64
N SER A 147 0.40 -8.47 39.35
CA SER A 147 -0.92 -7.95 39.05
C SER A 147 -1.89 -9.14 39.02
N LYS A 148 -2.99 -9.00 39.64
CA LYS A 148 -4.20 -9.47 38.99
C LYS A 148 -4.10 -8.84 37.60
N ARG A 149 -3.50 -9.56 36.67
CA ARG A 149 -3.47 -9.19 35.27
C ARG A 149 -4.83 -8.64 34.96
N ALA A 150 -4.87 -7.53 34.30
CA ALA A 150 -6.11 -6.99 33.87
C ALA A 150 -6.85 -8.09 33.11
N GLU A 151 -7.82 -8.73 33.76
CA GLU A 151 -8.79 -9.61 33.12
C GLU A 151 -9.53 -8.81 32.06
N HIS A 152 -9.48 -7.47 32.16
CA HIS A 152 -10.10 -6.47 31.33
C HIS A 152 -9.05 -5.47 30.85
N VAL A 153 -8.82 -5.41 29.56
CA VAL A 153 -7.90 -4.47 28.93
C VAL A 153 -8.64 -3.59 27.93
N ARG A 154 -8.49 -2.29 28.05
CA ARG A 154 -8.97 -1.32 27.04
C ARG A 154 -7.92 -0.27 26.77
N LEU A 155 -8.07 0.44 25.66
CA LEU A 155 -7.33 1.65 25.43
C LEU A 155 -7.94 2.80 26.25
N TYR A 156 -7.17 3.42 27.16
CA TYR A 156 -7.68 4.46 28.04
C TYR A 156 -8.21 5.70 27.27
N HIS A 157 -7.50 6.06 26.18
CA HIS A 157 -7.87 7.13 25.27
C HIS A 157 -8.60 6.62 24.00
N GLY A 158 -9.20 5.43 24.07
CA GLY A 158 -10.12 4.93 23.06
C GLY A 158 -11.48 5.61 23.13
N GLY A 159 -12.30 5.40 22.12
CA GLY A 159 -13.60 6.05 21.96
C GLY A 159 -13.51 7.39 21.21
N GLY A 160 -14.55 8.22 21.32
CA GLY A 160 -14.68 9.46 20.54
C GLY A 160 -14.96 9.19 19.06
N GLU A 161 -14.48 10.07 18.18
CA GLU A 161 -14.72 9.94 16.75
C GLU A 161 -14.13 8.64 16.19
N PRO A 162 -14.91 7.90 15.37
CA PRO A 162 -14.43 6.71 14.69
C PRO A 162 -13.23 7.00 13.79
N LEU A 163 -12.30 6.05 13.74
CA LEU A 163 -11.17 6.11 12.81
C LEU A 163 -11.39 5.10 11.69
N PRO A 164 -11.42 5.53 10.41
CA PRO A 164 -11.61 4.62 9.30
C PRO A 164 -10.49 3.60 9.16
N VAL A 165 -10.85 2.32 9.04
CA VAL A 165 -9.93 1.19 8.85
C VAL A 165 -10.11 0.61 7.46
N TYR A 166 -9.01 0.49 6.72
CA TYR A 166 -8.97 -0.07 5.37
C TYR A 166 -8.13 -1.35 5.35
N LEU A 167 -8.46 -2.25 4.44
CA LEU A 167 -7.67 -3.46 4.18
C LEU A 167 -7.26 -3.52 2.70
N THR A 168 -5.99 -3.85 2.43
CA THR A 168 -5.54 -4.12 1.06
C THR A 168 -6.03 -5.48 0.55
N ALA A 169 -6.49 -5.52 -0.70
CA ALA A 169 -7.06 -6.70 -1.33
C ALA A 169 -6.65 -6.83 -2.80
N SER A 170 -6.01 -7.96 -3.14
CA SER A 170 -5.69 -8.35 -4.52
C SER A 170 -6.46 -9.62 -4.94
N GLY A 171 -7.29 -10.17 -4.07
CA GLY A 171 -8.01 -11.41 -4.33
C GLY A 171 -9.22 -11.60 -3.41
N PRO A 172 -10.00 -12.68 -3.62
CA PRO A 172 -11.33 -12.86 -3.05
C PRO A 172 -11.38 -12.85 -1.53
N LEU A 173 -10.39 -13.44 -0.87
CA LEU A 173 -10.43 -13.61 0.59
C LEU A 173 -10.30 -12.27 1.33
N ASN A 174 -9.32 -11.45 0.95
CA ASN A 174 -9.13 -10.14 1.56
C ASN A 174 -10.22 -9.14 1.13
N ALA A 175 -10.71 -9.24 -0.11
CA ALA A 175 -11.80 -8.38 -0.59
C ALA A 175 -13.09 -8.62 0.21
N ARG A 176 -13.49 -9.88 0.41
CA ARG A 176 -14.63 -10.22 1.29
C ARG A 176 -14.42 -9.77 2.73
N LEU A 177 -13.20 -9.98 3.26
CA LEU A 177 -12.89 -9.55 4.63
C LEU A 177 -12.97 -8.02 4.79
N ALA A 178 -12.49 -7.27 3.79
CA ALA A 178 -12.62 -5.81 3.77
C ALA A 178 -14.09 -5.38 3.76
N GLY A 179 -14.91 -5.97 2.89
CA GLY A 179 -16.35 -5.72 2.84
C GLY A 179 -17.05 -5.98 4.16
N GLU A 180 -16.68 -7.07 4.83
CA GLU A 180 -17.29 -7.48 6.10
C GLU A 180 -16.91 -6.57 7.28
N LEU A 181 -15.65 -6.19 7.43
CA LEU A 181 -15.12 -5.59 8.65
C LEU A 181 -14.59 -4.16 8.53
N CYS A 182 -14.26 -3.70 7.31
CA CYS A 182 -13.54 -2.45 7.13
C CYS A 182 -14.44 -1.32 6.61
N ASP A 183 -13.98 -0.09 6.81
CA ASP A 183 -14.64 1.12 6.34
C ASP A 183 -14.22 1.43 4.89
N GLY A 184 -13.11 0.83 4.44
CA GLY A 184 -12.68 0.90 3.06
C GLY A 184 -11.79 -0.25 2.64
N VAL A 185 -11.53 -0.31 1.34
CA VAL A 185 -10.68 -1.31 0.71
C VAL A 185 -9.70 -0.64 -0.25
N LEU A 186 -8.43 -1.04 -0.15
CA LEU A 186 -7.39 -0.70 -1.12
C LEU A 186 -7.31 -1.87 -2.11
N ILE A 187 -7.99 -1.75 -3.25
CA ILE A 187 -7.96 -2.79 -4.28
C ILE A 187 -6.69 -2.67 -5.11
N HIS A 188 -6.07 -3.82 -5.37
CA HIS A 188 -4.83 -3.91 -6.15
C HIS A 188 -4.98 -5.02 -7.20
N PRO A 189 -5.61 -4.75 -8.35
CA PRO A 189 -5.72 -5.70 -9.45
C PRO A 189 -4.37 -5.90 -10.15
N VAL A 190 -4.18 -7.05 -10.79
CA VAL A 190 -3.01 -7.29 -11.66
C VAL A 190 -3.09 -6.42 -12.92
N MET A 191 -4.30 -6.25 -13.45
CA MET A 191 -4.61 -5.32 -14.54
C MET A 191 -5.75 -4.40 -14.09
N ALA A 192 -5.59 -3.11 -14.32
CA ALA A 192 -6.64 -2.13 -14.03
C ALA A 192 -7.67 -2.08 -15.19
N ASN A 193 -8.43 -3.15 -15.35
CA ASN A 193 -9.49 -3.27 -16.33
C ASN A 193 -10.85 -3.56 -15.68
N GLU A 194 -11.92 -3.41 -16.46
CA GLU A 194 -13.30 -3.59 -15.99
C GLU A 194 -13.55 -4.97 -15.36
N GLU A 195 -12.98 -6.04 -15.93
CA GLU A 195 -13.16 -7.41 -15.44
C GLU A 195 -12.56 -7.60 -14.05
N GLN A 196 -11.30 -7.23 -13.83
CA GLN A 196 -10.62 -7.44 -12.56
C GLN A 196 -11.13 -6.49 -11.48
N ILE A 197 -11.41 -5.23 -11.82
CA ILE A 197 -12.02 -4.28 -10.90
C ILE A 197 -13.42 -4.77 -10.53
N GLY A 198 -14.21 -5.21 -11.51
CA GLY A 198 -15.55 -5.77 -11.28
C GLY A 198 -15.54 -6.99 -10.36
N ALA A 199 -14.59 -7.91 -10.55
CA ALA A 199 -14.43 -9.09 -9.69
C ALA A 199 -14.09 -8.69 -8.24
N LEU A 200 -13.17 -7.73 -8.05
CA LEU A 200 -12.84 -7.24 -6.71
C LEU A 200 -14.05 -6.57 -6.02
N ARG A 201 -14.78 -5.73 -6.75
CA ARG A 201 -16.03 -5.10 -6.27
C ARG A 201 -17.08 -6.12 -5.87
N GLN A 202 -17.26 -7.17 -6.68
CA GLN A 202 -18.19 -8.26 -6.35
C GLN A 202 -17.81 -8.94 -5.03
N TRP A 203 -16.54 -9.27 -4.81
CA TRP A 203 -16.09 -9.90 -3.57
C TRP A 203 -16.23 -8.98 -2.35
N VAL A 204 -16.01 -7.67 -2.51
CA VAL A 204 -16.29 -6.68 -1.46
C VAL A 204 -17.77 -6.66 -1.12
N ALA A 205 -18.65 -6.65 -2.13
CA ALA A 205 -20.10 -6.67 -1.93
C ALA A 205 -20.57 -7.95 -1.24
N GLU A 206 -20.04 -9.11 -1.61
CA GLU A 206 -20.29 -10.38 -0.94
C GLU A 206 -19.93 -10.31 0.57
N GLY A 207 -18.75 -9.73 0.89
CA GLY A 207 -18.32 -9.53 2.27
C GLY A 207 -19.21 -8.56 3.05
N ALA A 208 -19.58 -7.44 2.45
CA ALA A 208 -20.49 -6.46 3.06
C ALA A 208 -21.86 -7.09 3.38
N ALA A 209 -22.41 -7.88 2.45
CA ALA A 209 -23.66 -8.57 2.64
C ALA A 209 -23.64 -9.56 3.83
N LEU A 210 -22.51 -10.26 4.07
CA LEU A 210 -22.36 -11.14 5.24
C LEU A 210 -22.48 -10.39 6.56
N ALA A 211 -22.11 -9.11 6.59
CA ALA A 211 -22.22 -8.23 7.77
C ALA A 211 -23.51 -7.39 7.78
N GLY A 212 -24.43 -7.63 6.85
CA GLY A 212 -25.68 -6.84 6.75
C GLY A 212 -25.45 -5.40 6.28
N ARG A 213 -24.33 -5.13 5.60
CA ARG A 213 -23.94 -3.82 5.07
C ARG A 213 -24.20 -3.74 3.58
N GLN A 214 -24.23 -2.51 3.05
CA GLN A 214 -24.22 -2.28 1.60
C GLN A 214 -22.77 -2.16 1.09
N ALA A 215 -22.53 -2.51 -0.17
CA ALA A 215 -21.23 -2.32 -0.79
C ALA A 215 -20.78 -0.83 -0.82
N SER A 216 -21.76 0.08 -0.92
CA SER A 216 -21.55 1.54 -0.85
C SER A 216 -21.02 2.05 0.49
N ASP A 217 -21.13 1.25 1.56
CA ASP A 217 -20.60 1.59 2.87
C ASP A 217 -19.08 1.35 2.97
N VAL A 218 -18.48 0.77 1.91
CA VAL A 218 -17.06 0.45 1.84
C VAL A 218 -16.39 1.35 0.82
N HIS A 219 -15.59 2.31 1.28
CA HIS A 219 -14.89 3.22 0.39
C HIS A 219 -13.83 2.49 -0.43
N GLU A 220 -13.84 2.68 -1.76
CA GLU A 220 -12.91 2.02 -2.67
C GLU A 220 -11.75 2.95 -3.03
N VAL A 221 -10.53 2.46 -2.88
CA VAL A 221 -9.30 3.09 -3.37
C VAL A 221 -8.60 2.12 -4.31
N LEU A 222 -8.30 2.55 -5.52
CA LEU A 222 -7.53 1.76 -6.47
C LEU A 222 -6.03 2.04 -6.28
N GLN A 223 -5.28 1.05 -5.84
CA GLN A 223 -3.82 1.12 -5.89
C GLN A 223 -3.36 0.82 -7.31
N MET A 224 -2.65 1.77 -7.89
CA MET A 224 -1.98 1.59 -9.17
C MET A 224 -0.49 1.77 -9.02
N GLU A 225 0.24 0.76 -9.44
CA GLU A 225 1.65 0.92 -9.67
C GLU A 225 1.86 1.92 -10.80
N GLY A 226 2.61 2.99 -10.55
CA GLY A 226 2.72 4.10 -11.46
C GLY A 226 4.10 4.74 -11.43
N LEU A 227 4.54 5.14 -12.60
CA LEU A 227 5.81 5.84 -12.75
C LEU A 227 5.70 6.89 -13.84
N ILE A 228 5.96 8.15 -13.49
CA ILE A 228 5.87 9.25 -14.43
C ILE A 228 7.28 9.72 -14.78
N ARG A 229 7.57 9.79 -16.08
CA ARG A 229 8.82 10.31 -16.62
C ARG A 229 8.52 11.23 -17.80
N ASP A 230 9.52 11.90 -18.31
CA ASP A 230 9.34 12.83 -19.43
C ASP A 230 8.95 12.12 -20.73
N THR A 231 9.30 10.82 -20.87
CA THR A 231 8.89 9.99 -22.00
C THR A 231 8.39 8.62 -21.56
N LEU A 232 7.54 8.00 -22.38
CA LEU A 232 7.09 6.61 -22.16
C LEU A 232 8.29 5.67 -22.05
N LYS A 233 9.31 5.85 -22.91
CA LYS A 233 10.50 5.00 -22.92
C LYS A 233 11.25 5.03 -21.58
N ASP A 234 11.40 6.20 -20.99
CA ASP A 234 12.08 6.35 -19.71
C ASP A 234 11.23 5.77 -18.56
N ALA A 235 9.92 5.94 -18.63
CA ALA A 235 9.01 5.33 -17.66
C ALA A 235 9.02 3.79 -17.72
N VAL A 236 9.02 3.21 -18.92
CA VAL A 236 9.12 1.76 -19.14
C VAL A 236 10.45 1.20 -18.58
N ARG A 237 11.57 1.87 -18.86
CA ARG A 237 12.87 1.47 -18.33
C ARG A 237 12.93 1.54 -16.82
N ALA A 238 12.46 2.64 -16.24
CA ALA A 238 12.47 2.83 -14.80
C ALA A 238 11.50 1.85 -14.07
N TRP A 239 10.48 1.34 -14.77
CA TRP A 239 9.60 0.28 -14.25
C TRP A 239 10.17 -1.13 -14.40
N SER A 240 11.06 -1.37 -15.37
CA SER A 240 11.52 -2.70 -15.76
C SER A 240 12.08 -3.58 -14.64
N PRO A 241 12.71 -3.07 -13.56
CA PRO A 241 13.14 -3.90 -12.42
C PRO A 241 12.01 -4.72 -11.80
N ARG A 242 10.78 -4.20 -11.79
CA ARG A 242 9.59 -4.90 -11.27
C ARG A 242 9.20 -6.13 -12.09
N LEU A 243 9.65 -6.22 -13.34
CA LEU A 243 9.29 -7.28 -14.27
C LEU A 243 10.18 -8.52 -14.16
N VAL A 244 11.41 -8.37 -13.67
CA VAL A 244 12.42 -9.46 -13.67
C VAL A 244 11.96 -10.65 -12.83
N THR A 245 11.57 -10.42 -11.58
CA THR A 245 11.18 -11.49 -10.65
C THR A 245 9.93 -12.26 -11.12
N PRO A 246 8.83 -11.61 -11.54
CA PRO A 246 7.67 -12.31 -12.09
C PRO A 246 8.01 -13.16 -13.31
N LEU A 247 8.77 -12.63 -14.26
CA LEU A 247 9.17 -13.35 -15.48
C LEU A 247 10.12 -14.52 -15.22
N ALA A 248 10.99 -14.41 -14.21
CA ALA A 248 11.94 -15.47 -13.85
C ALA A 248 11.29 -16.68 -13.15
N LYS A 249 10.06 -16.52 -12.62
CA LYS A 249 9.32 -17.60 -11.95
C LYS A 249 8.94 -18.71 -12.94
N PRO A 250 8.76 -19.97 -12.47
CA PRO A 250 8.22 -21.04 -13.31
C PRO A 250 6.88 -20.69 -13.98
N SER A 251 6.07 -19.87 -13.32
CA SER A 251 4.79 -19.36 -13.84
C SER A 251 4.91 -18.13 -14.75
N GLY A 252 6.12 -17.67 -15.08
CA GLY A 252 6.32 -16.45 -15.87
C GLY A 252 5.66 -16.51 -17.25
N GLN A 253 5.75 -17.66 -17.94
CA GLN A 253 5.07 -17.85 -19.22
C GLN A 253 3.54 -17.84 -19.08
N GLU A 254 3.01 -18.48 -18.06
CA GLU A 254 1.58 -18.48 -17.77
C GLU A 254 1.07 -17.05 -17.46
N TRP A 255 1.87 -16.28 -16.71
CA TRP A 255 1.56 -14.88 -16.43
C TRP A 255 1.47 -14.04 -17.71
N LEU A 256 2.40 -14.18 -18.68
CA LEU A 256 2.30 -13.52 -19.99
C LEU A 256 1.02 -13.92 -20.73
N ASN A 257 0.71 -15.20 -20.74
CA ASN A 257 -0.50 -15.71 -21.39
C ASN A 257 -1.79 -15.11 -20.78
N GLN A 258 -1.83 -15.00 -19.44
CA GLN A 258 -2.95 -14.35 -18.72
C GLN A 258 -3.09 -12.85 -19.05
N LEU A 259 -1.97 -12.17 -19.34
CA LEU A 259 -1.96 -10.77 -19.80
C LEU A 259 -2.28 -10.62 -21.28
N GLY A 260 -2.43 -11.73 -22.03
CA GLY A 260 -2.64 -11.71 -23.48
C GLY A 260 -1.39 -11.27 -24.25
N ILE A 261 -0.20 -11.48 -23.71
CA ILE A 261 1.08 -11.14 -24.34
C ILE A 261 1.64 -12.40 -25.00
N ASP A 262 1.69 -12.39 -26.34
CA ASP A 262 2.26 -13.48 -27.13
C ASP A 262 3.78 -13.32 -27.24
N TYR A 263 4.49 -13.91 -26.27
CA TYR A 263 5.96 -13.90 -26.23
C TYR A 263 6.47 -15.21 -25.62
N ASP A 264 7.43 -15.86 -26.30
CA ASP A 264 8.09 -17.09 -25.78
C ASP A 264 9.30 -16.74 -24.91
N LEU A 265 9.20 -17.00 -23.61
CA LEU A 265 10.27 -16.79 -22.63
C LEU A 265 11.41 -17.81 -22.68
N SER A 266 11.30 -18.88 -23.46
CA SER A 266 12.29 -19.97 -23.46
C SER A 266 13.71 -19.47 -23.75
N SER A 267 13.86 -18.54 -24.67
CA SER A 267 15.16 -17.93 -25.04
C SER A 267 15.74 -16.97 -23.98
N LEU A 268 14.93 -16.49 -23.06
CA LEU A 268 15.34 -15.57 -22.00
C LEU A 268 15.50 -16.23 -20.64
N LYS A 269 15.10 -17.50 -20.49
CA LYS A 269 14.99 -18.17 -19.19
C LYS A 269 16.24 -18.10 -18.34
N GLU A 270 17.40 -18.44 -18.90
CA GLU A 270 18.68 -18.41 -18.17
C GLU A 270 19.08 -16.97 -17.76
N LYS A 271 18.91 -16.00 -18.68
CA LYS A 271 19.21 -14.60 -18.40
C LYS A 271 18.30 -14.04 -17.29
N LEU A 272 16.99 -14.33 -17.33
CA LEU A 272 16.04 -13.94 -16.32
C LEU A 272 16.34 -14.56 -14.95
N GLN A 273 16.73 -15.83 -14.92
CA GLN A 273 17.15 -16.47 -13.67
C GLN A 273 18.43 -15.86 -13.10
N GLY A 274 19.42 -15.53 -13.95
CA GLY A 274 20.63 -14.82 -13.55
C GLY A 274 20.32 -13.43 -13.00
N ALA A 275 19.46 -12.66 -13.68
CA ALA A 275 19.02 -11.36 -13.24
C ALA A 275 18.25 -11.42 -11.91
N ALA A 276 17.33 -12.39 -11.75
CA ALA A 276 16.60 -12.59 -10.51
C ALA A 276 17.53 -12.98 -9.35
N ALA A 277 18.54 -13.82 -9.60
CA ALA A 277 19.56 -14.15 -8.59
C ALA A 277 20.36 -12.91 -8.17
N GLN A 278 20.71 -12.01 -9.12
CA GLN A 278 21.36 -10.75 -8.81
C GLN A 278 20.45 -9.83 -7.99
N PHE A 279 19.14 -9.81 -8.26
CA PHE A 279 18.18 -9.00 -7.48
C PHE A 279 18.11 -9.41 -6.00
N LEU A 280 18.41 -10.67 -5.66
CA LEU A 280 18.50 -11.11 -4.27
C LEU A 280 19.72 -10.52 -3.52
N THR A 281 20.66 -9.90 -4.22
CA THR A 281 21.81 -9.23 -3.61
C THR A 281 21.58 -7.75 -3.34
N PHE A 282 20.48 -7.15 -3.87
CA PHE A 282 20.15 -5.76 -3.61
C PHE A 282 19.54 -5.58 -2.22
N TYR A 283 19.93 -4.51 -1.57
CA TYR A 283 19.38 -4.09 -0.28
C TYR A 283 18.18 -3.16 -0.47
N PRO A 284 17.16 -3.23 0.37
CA PRO A 284 16.92 -4.24 1.42
C PRO A 284 16.26 -5.52 0.88
N ASP A 285 15.60 -5.46 -0.25
CA ASP A 285 14.95 -6.57 -0.94
C ASP A 285 14.70 -6.24 -2.43
N ASN A 286 14.20 -7.21 -3.19
CA ASN A 286 13.94 -7.07 -4.63
C ASN A 286 12.74 -6.15 -4.99
N ASN A 287 12.04 -5.60 -4.02
CA ASN A 287 10.93 -4.65 -4.24
C ASN A 287 11.30 -3.21 -3.88
N HIS A 288 12.34 -3.02 -3.05
CA HIS A 288 12.71 -1.72 -2.50
C HIS A 288 14.22 -1.45 -2.66
N MET A 289 14.77 -1.81 -3.82
CA MET A 289 16.21 -1.70 -4.08
C MET A 289 16.72 -0.27 -3.88
N GLU A 290 17.79 -0.12 -3.09
CA GLU A 290 18.43 1.19 -2.82
C GLU A 290 19.05 1.76 -4.09
N ASP A 291 19.79 0.93 -4.84
CA ASP A 291 20.36 1.30 -6.14
C ASP A 291 19.42 0.90 -7.28
N TRP A 292 18.40 1.74 -7.50
CA TRP A 292 17.42 1.52 -8.57
C TRP A 292 18.04 1.57 -9.97
N GLN A 293 19.05 2.42 -10.19
CA GLN A 293 19.73 2.51 -11.48
C GLN A 293 20.51 1.23 -11.81
N ALA A 294 21.17 0.62 -10.81
CA ALA A 294 21.78 -0.68 -11.00
C ALA A 294 20.74 -1.76 -11.32
N ALA A 295 19.57 -1.71 -10.68
CA ALA A 295 18.47 -2.62 -10.96
C ALA A 295 17.91 -2.46 -12.39
N GLU A 296 17.79 -1.24 -12.90
CA GLU A 296 17.41 -0.98 -14.29
C GLU A 296 18.38 -1.63 -15.28
N LYS A 297 19.70 -1.53 -15.03
CA LYS A 297 20.71 -2.19 -15.86
C LYS A 297 20.59 -3.71 -15.86
N VAL A 298 20.29 -4.30 -14.72
CA VAL A 298 20.03 -5.75 -14.63
C VAL A 298 18.76 -6.13 -15.40
N ALA A 299 17.75 -5.28 -15.40
CA ALA A 299 16.49 -5.52 -16.12
C ALA A 299 16.60 -5.37 -17.65
N GLU A 300 17.69 -4.84 -18.18
CA GLU A 300 17.96 -4.77 -19.63
C GLU A 300 18.03 -6.15 -20.32
N VAL A 301 18.07 -7.24 -19.54
CA VAL A 301 17.92 -8.61 -20.08
C VAL A 301 16.55 -8.85 -20.72
N ILE A 302 15.56 -8.06 -20.35
CA ILE A 302 14.20 -8.11 -20.91
C ILE A 302 14.17 -7.19 -22.14
N PRO A 303 13.84 -7.68 -23.35
CA PRO A 303 13.68 -6.82 -24.52
C PRO A 303 12.70 -5.68 -24.30
N TYR A 304 12.99 -4.50 -24.83
CA TYR A 304 12.21 -3.29 -24.60
C TYR A 304 10.73 -3.48 -24.99
N GLU A 305 10.45 -4.14 -26.11
CA GLU A 305 9.11 -4.39 -26.61
C GLU A 305 8.29 -5.24 -25.61
N LEU A 306 8.94 -6.18 -24.94
CA LEU A 306 8.29 -6.97 -23.88
C LEU A 306 8.10 -6.15 -22.60
N GLN A 307 9.07 -5.29 -22.23
CA GLN A 307 8.91 -4.36 -21.12
C GLN A 307 7.72 -3.43 -21.35
N GLU A 308 7.62 -2.81 -22.53
CA GLU A 308 6.55 -1.89 -22.90
C GLU A 308 5.19 -2.56 -22.88
N ALA A 309 5.05 -3.75 -23.48
CA ALA A 309 3.81 -4.53 -23.48
C ALA A 309 3.36 -4.89 -22.04
N LEU A 310 4.30 -5.25 -21.17
CA LEU A 310 4.00 -5.57 -19.78
C LEU A 310 3.57 -4.31 -18.98
N VAL A 311 4.29 -3.21 -19.15
CA VAL A 311 3.99 -1.93 -18.50
C VAL A 311 2.60 -1.44 -18.91
N GLU A 312 2.25 -1.56 -20.21
CA GLU A 312 0.92 -1.21 -20.71
C GLU A 312 -0.20 -1.95 -19.98
N LYS A 313 0.00 -3.24 -19.65
CA LYS A 313 -1.01 -4.08 -19.02
C LYS A 313 -1.05 -3.96 -17.49
N THR A 314 0.09 -3.68 -16.85
CA THR A 314 0.23 -3.86 -15.38
C THR A 314 0.47 -2.57 -14.61
N ALA A 315 0.74 -1.43 -15.27
CA ALA A 315 1.06 -0.17 -14.58
C ALA A 315 0.44 1.04 -15.27
N ILE A 316 0.26 2.12 -14.52
CA ILE A 316 0.03 3.46 -15.06
C ILE A 316 1.41 4.15 -15.18
N ALA A 317 2.11 3.92 -16.28
CA ALA A 317 3.42 4.49 -16.48
C ALA A 317 3.51 5.18 -17.86
N GLY A 318 4.26 6.29 -17.93
CA GLY A 318 4.42 7.04 -19.15
C GLY A 318 4.78 8.50 -18.91
N ASP A 319 4.59 9.32 -19.94
CA ASP A 319 4.60 10.76 -19.82
C ASP A 319 3.33 11.27 -19.11
N PRO A 320 3.32 12.53 -18.64
CA PRO A 320 2.18 13.07 -17.88
C PRO A 320 0.83 13.02 -18.65
N ASP A 321 0.85 13.22 -19.97
CA ASP A 321 -0.36 13.20 -20.79
C ASP A 321 -0.93 11.78 -20.92
N LEU A 322 -0.09 10.78 -21.14
CA LEU A 322 -0.50 9.38 -21.19
C LEU A 322 -1.07 8.92 -19.85
N VAL A 323 -0.39 9.26 -18.75
CA VAL A 323 -0.86 8.93 -17.39
C VAL A 323 -2.21 9.59 -17.11
N THR A 324 -2.38 10.87 -17.49
CA THR A 324 -3.65 11.59 -17.35
C THR A 324 -4.78 10.90 -18.13
N ARG A 325 -4.55 10.48 -19.38
CA ARG A 325 -5.55 9.74 -20.16
C ARG A 325 -5.93 8.44 -19.48
N ARG A 326 -4.97 7.64 -19.03
CA ARG A 326 -5.23 6.36 -18.32
C ARG A 326 -6.02 6.56 -17.03
N MET A 327 -5.74 7.62 -16.26
CA MET A 327 -6.53 7.96 -15.07
C MET A 327 -7.96 8.35 -15.43
N LYS A 328 -8.20 9.05 -16.56
CA LYS A 328 -9.55 9.35 -17.05
C LYS A 328 -10.30 8.09 -17.49
N ASP A 329 -9.61 7.13 -18.11
CA ASP A 329 -10.21 5.84 -18.46
C ASP A 329 -10.65 5.09 -17.20
N LEU A 330 -9.87 5.13 -16.12
CA LEU A 330 -10.25 4.56 -14.83
C LEU A 330 -11.44 5.31 -14.19
N GLU A 331 -11.47 6.63 -14.29
CA GLU A 331 -12.63 7.43 -13.82
C GLU A 331 -13.90 7.03 -14.56
N ALA A 332 -13.82 6.76 -15.87
CA ALA A 332 -14.94 6.26 -16.68
C ALA A 332 -15.42 4.86 -16.24
N LEU A 333 -14.55 4.04 -15.61
CA LEU A 333 -14.91 2.78 -14.96
C LEU A 333 -15.47 2.97 -13.53
N GLY A 334 -15.72 4.23 -13.13
CA GLY A 334 -16.24 4.56 -11.80
C GLY A 334 -15.20 4.50 -10.68
N ILE A 335 -13.92 4.59 -10.99
CA ILE A 335 -12.86 4.77 -9.99
C ILE A 335 -12.77 6.26 -9.65
N HIS A 336 -13.03 6.59 -8.40
CA HIS A 336 -13.00 7.99 -7.94
C HIS A 336 -11.87 8.29 -6.97
N HIS A 337 -11.10 7.28 -6.56
CA HIS A 337 -9.93 7.44 -5.71
C HIS A 337 -8.79 6.52 -6.18
N ILE A 338 -7.67 7.12 -6.57
CA ILE A 338 -6.46 6.41 -7.01
C ILE A 338 -5.34 6.66 -6.00
N TYR A 339 -4.69 5.60 -5.57
CA TYR A 339 -3.42 5.63 -4.84
C TYR A 339 -2.28 5.29 -5.80
N LEU A 340 -1.55 6.31 -6.22
CA LEU A 340 -0.42 6.17 -7.14
C LEU A 340 0.81 5.66 -6.38
N TYR A 341 1.35 4.55 -6.87
CA TYR A 341 2.43 3.81 -6.21
C TYR A 341 3.73 3.85 -7.05
N PRO A 342 4.59 4.90 -6.93
CA PRO A 342 5.92 4.91 -7.53
C PRO A 342 6.79 3.77 -7.03
N ALA A 343 7.59 3.19 -7.93
CA ALA A 343 8.39 1.99 -7.63
C ALA A 343 9.57 2.27 -6.70
N GLU A 344 10.21 3.42 -6.85
CA GLU A 344 11.42 3.80 -6.12
C GLU A 344 11.13 4.08 -4.65
N SER A 345 11.97 3.55 -3.75
CA SER A 345 11.76 3.66 -2.29
C SER A 345 12.81 4.53 -1.59
N PHE A 346 13.91 4.87 -2.25
CA PHE A 346 15.00 5.65 -1.64
C PHE A 346 15.10 7.09 -2.17
N THR A 347 14.15 7.48 -3.01
CA THR A 347 13.97 8.83 -3.54
C THR A 347 12.58 9.35 -3.21
N LEU A 348 12.42 10.67 -3.12
CA LEU A 348 11.10 11.27 -3.11
C LEU A 348 10.56 11.32 -4.56
N PRO A 349 9.27 11.12 -4.78
CA PRO A 349 8.68 11.04 -6.13
C PRO A 349 8.49 12.43 -6.77
N GLU A 350 9.61 13.11 -7.04
CA GLU A 350 9.64 14.49 -7.59
C GLU A 350 9.09 14.57 -9.01
N HIS A 351 9.26 13.51 -9.81
CA HIS A 351 8.67 13.47 -11.16
C HIS A 351 7.15 13.43 -11.09
N GLU A 352 6.59 12.63 -10.18
CA GLU A 352 5.16 12.51 -9.95
C GLU A 352 4.58 13.82 -9.42
N LEU A 353 5.27 14.48 -8.48
CA LEU A 353 4.85 15.79 -7.96
C LEU A 353 4.82 16.85 -9.07
N ARG A 354 5.89 16.95 -9.87
CA ARG A 354 5.95 17.91 -10.98
C ARG A 354 4.85 17.66 -12.01
N ALA A 355 4.69 16.42 -12.46
CA ALA A 355 3.67 16.05 -13.43
C ALA A 355 2.25 16.31 -12.90
N PHE A 356 2.02 16.02 -11.61
CA PHE A 356 0.74 16.30 -10.98
C PHE A 356 0.44 17.81 -10.99
N LYS A 357 1.37 18.61 -10.50
CA LYS A 357 1.22 20.07 -10.44
C LYS A 357 0.98 20.72 -11.81
N GLU A 358 1.70 20.26 -12.83
CA GLU A 358 1.71 20.91 -14.15
C GLU A 358 0.62 20.40 -15.10
N VAL A 359 0.25 19.12 -14.99
CA VAL A 359 -0.62 18.48 -16.00
C VAL A 359 -1.81 17.76 -15.36
N ILE A 360 -1.57 16.83 -14.43
CA ILE A 360 -2.60 15.91 -13.94
C ILE A 360 -3.63 16.66 -13.07
N GLY A 361 -3.17 17.40 -12.06
CA GLY A 361 -4.04 18.17 -11.15
C GLY A 361 -4.98 19.11 -11.91
N PRO A 362 -4.48 19.98 -12.82
CA PRO A 362 -5.32 20.80 -13.68
C PRO A 362 -6.34 20.01 -14.50
N ALA A 363 -5.97 18.84 -15.04
CA ALA A 363 -6.86 18.02 -15.87
C ALA A 363 -8.05 17.42 -15.09
N PHE A 364 -7.95 17.35 -13.75
CA PHE A 364 -9.00 16.88 -12.84
C PHE A 364 -9.55 17.99 -11.92
N ASN A 365 -9.20 19.25 -12.15
CA ASN A 365 -9.61 20.41 -11.34
C ASN A 365 -9.21 20.26 -9.85
N LEU A 366 -8.01 19.78 -9.56
CA LEU A 366 -7.49 19.51 -8.22
C LEU A 366 -6.47 20.57 -7.73
N THR A 367 -6.40 21.73 -8.33
CA THR A 367 -5.48 22.84 -7.97
C THR A 367 -6.17 23.91 -7.12
#